data_4168d70c797fe3c411263f752bc17958
#
_entry.id   4168d70c797fe3c411263f752bc17958
#
_cell.length_a   1.000
_cell.length_b   1.000
_cell.length_c   1.000
_cell.angle_alpha   90.00
_cell.angle_beta   90.00
_cell.angle_gamma   90.00
#
_symmetry.space_group_name_H-M   'P 1'
#
loop_
_entity.id
_entity.type
_entity.pdbx_description
1 polymer ?
#
loop_
_entity_poly.entity_id
_entity_poly.type
_entity_poly.pdbx_seq_one_letter_code
_entity_poly.pdbx_strand_id
1 'polypeptide(L)'
;MKKGFLLMFSLLSLFSCKPKGEVNFTIVETTDIHGMIFPYNFITDKEENTSMANILTYIKKLKSEGKTVLLLDNGDTLQGQPTVYYYNFIATNEKHIWTEVLNYMNYDVVTMGNHDIETGHNVYDRIVKEIKAQVVVANLINEKTKETYFKPYAIINKNGIKIAVLGMIEPAIERQIPKILYEGIIAEDMVECAKKWIKIIKEKENPDMIVGLFHSGANYTEDKEKYKNENASQLVAEEVEGFDIIFVGHDHQGWNGKGYDEITKQKTKDVKSPSGKIIPIYGGVNAARSIASVDVRMIYDKDNKKWNIDFNGELVNPSEFEADKEFLEKFNNDKEKIKTWVDRDIGELNTKLTSDEAIFGDSYFLSFIHNLQFEIAEKELGEKADISFAAPLSKDAVLDIGKVKVRDMFNLYPYENFFYVMRLTGKQIKDVMEYSYCRWFNLMTNINDHLIYFKKDANGNLIFNNRYNSYDTLTQTYNYESMGGLNYIVDVRKGYGERVNIISMSDGSDFDLNKEYKVAINSYRGSGGGGHLTQGAKIDLKTLQNMDLVIKSTDKDLRFYMIKWFEEQTNSITVEKLNNWKVIPEDYLKAGRERDYKLLYPDK
;
A
#
# COMPACT_ATOMS: atom_id res chain seq x y z
N MET A 1 59.00 40.39 -30.05
CA MET A 1 59.22 39.62 -28.81
C MET A 1 57.88 39.36 -28.17
N LYS A 2 57.28 38.17 -28.39
CA LYS A 2 56.05 37.73 -27.78
C LYS A 2 56.40 36.69 -26.71
N LYS A 3 56.13 37.02 -25.43
CA LYS A 3 56.27 36.08 -24.30
C LYS A 3 55.01 35.26 -24.20
N GLY A 4 55.10 33.96 -24.49
CA GLY A 4 54.02 33.00 -24.22
C GLY A 4 54.00 32.64 -22.74
N PHE A 5 52.84 32.80 -22.09
CA PHE A 5 52.56 32.33 -20.75
C PHE A 5 51.99 30.92 -20.86
N LEU A 6 52.75 29.92 -20.42
CA LEU A 6 52.34 28.53 -20.31
C LEU A 6 51.58 28.38 -18.98
N LEU A 7 50.25 28.25 -19.03
CA LEU A 7 49.42 27.90 -17.85
C LEU A 7 49.50 26.39 -17.65
N MET A 8 50.23 25.98 -16.62
CA MET A 8 50.29 24.58 -16.18
C MET A 8 49.08 24.27 -15.33
N PHE A 9 48.07 23.59 -15.90
CA PHE A 9 46.96 23.04 -15.15
C PHE A 9 47.46 21.82 -14.35
N SER A 10 47.69 21.99 -13.06
CA SER A 10 47.90 20.86 -12.15
C SER A 10 46.55 20.18 -11.90
N LEU A 11 46.33 19.00 -12.49
CA LEU A 11 45.33 18.08 -12.06
C LEU A 11 45.66 17.62 -10.63
N LEU A 12 45.07 18.24 -9.62
CA LEU A 12 44.99 17.64 -8.31
C LEU A 12 43.99 16.45 -8.40
N SER A 13 44.51 15.26 -8.68
CA SER A 13 43.82 14.01 -8.39
C SER A 13 43.68 13.92 -6.87
N LEU A 14 42.49 14.21 -6.38
CA LEU A 14 42.11 13.87 -5.02
C LEU A 14 42.11 12.34 -4.89
N PHE A 15 43.27 11.80 -4.55
CA PHE A 15 43.35 10.42 -4.06
C PHE A 15 42.53 10.37 -2.75
N SER A 16 41.30 9.90 -2.83
CA SER A 16 40.54 9.45 -1.66
C SER A 16 41.37 8.32 -1.03
N CYS A 17 42.03 8.63 0.07
CA CYS A 17 42.75 7.63 0.84
C CYS A 17 41.68 6.73 1.46
N LYS A 18 41.49 5.50 0.93
CA LYS A 18 40.58 4.51 1.55
C LYS A 18 41.03 4.29 2.99
N PRO A 19 40.07 4.24 3.95
CA PRO A 19 40.44 4.04 5.35
C PRO A 19 41.23 2.73 5.49
N LYS A 20 42.36 2.80 6.20
CA LYS A 20 43.20 1.62 6.47
C LYS A 20 42.62 0.91 7.68
N GLY A 21 41.88 -0.18 7.50
CA GLY A 21 41.46 -1.00 8.60
C GLY A 21 39.99 -1.41 8.55
N GLU A 22 39.36 -1.34 9.67
CA GLU A 22 37.95 -1.66 9.91
C GLU A 22 37.10 -0.39 9.90
N VAL A 23 35.91 -0.45 9.31
CA VAL A 23 34.91 0.61 9.31
C VAL A 23 33.58 0.03 9.75
N ASN A 24 32.93 0.72 10.69
CA ASN A 24 31.64 0.34 11.23
C ASN A 24 30.64 1.49 11.07
N PHE A 25 29.38 1.15 10.73
CA PHE A 25 28.26 2.06 10.72
C PHE A 25 26.94 1.26 10.85
N THR A 26 25.84 1.93 11.15
CA THR A 26 24.53 1.30 11.26
C THR A 26 23.61 1.83 10.17
N ILE A 27 22.92 0.96 9.45
CA ILE A 27 21.82 1.33 8.54
C ILE A 27 20.52 1.17 9.33
N VAL A 28 19.70 2.23 9.32
CA VAL A 28 18.33 2.19 9.85
C VAL A 28 17.39 2.44 8.69
N GLU A 29 16.46 1.53 8.47
CA GLU A 29 15.45 1.65 7.44
C GLU A 29 14.07 1.74 8.06
N THR A 30 13.27 2.70 7.54
CA THR A 30 11.83 2.81 7.74
C THR A 30 11.11 2.48 6.44
N THR A 31 9.92 1.89 6.55
CA THR A 31 9.07 1.53 5.41
C THR A 31 7.61 1.57 5.81
N ASP A 32 6.73 1.83 4.85
CA ASP A 32 5.28 1.70 5.04
C ASP A 32 4.77 2.44 6.30
N ILE A 33 5.27 3.65 6.53
CA ILE A 33 4.92 4.44 7.73
C ILE A 33 3.43 4.82 7.72
N HIS A 34 2.81 4.95 6.54
CA HIS A 34 1.38 5.24 6.38
C HIS A 34 0.88 6.40 7.25
N GLY A 35 1.67 7.47 7.32
CA GLY A 35 1.32 8.68 8.05
C GLY A 35 1.40 8.59 9.58
N MET A 36 1.96 7.52 10.16
CA MET A 36 2.19 7.37 11.62
C MET A 36 3.35 8.26 12.11
N ILE A 37 3.18 9.56 11.94
CA ILE A 37 4.16 10.59 12.33
C ILE A 37 4.14 10.82 13.84
N PHE A 38 2.95 10.90 14.42
CA PHE A 38 2.70 11.14 15.83
C PHE A 38 2.34 9.84 16.56
N PRO A 39 2.62 9.71 17.88
CA PRO A 39 2.13 8.59 18.70
C PRO A 39 0.63 8.76 19.00
N TYR A 40 -0.16 8.90 17.96
CA TYR A 40 -1.59 9.18 18.03
C TYR A 40 -2.29 8.76 16.74
N ASN A 41 -3.33 7.98 16.87
CA ASN A 41 -4.17 7.55 15.77
C ASN A 41 -5.35 8.53 15.60
N PHE A 42 -5.31 9.34 14.56
CA PHE A 42 -6.33 10.35 14.30
C PHE A 42 -7.68 9.76 13.85
N ILE A 43 -7.69 8.52 13.39
CA ILE A 43 -8.92 7.82 12.98
C ILE A 43 -9.68 7.33 14.22
N THR A 44 -8.97 6.64 15.12
CA THR A 44 -9.58 6.03 16.31
C THR A 44 -9.62 6.95 17.53
N ASP A 45 -9.01 8.14 17.45
CA ASP A 45 -8.87 9.12 18.55
C ASP A 45 -8.17 8.55 19.78
N LYS A 46 -7.07 7.80 19.55
CA LYS A 46 -6.34 7.11 20.62
C LYS A 46 -4.86 7.38 20.55
N GLU A 47 -4.22 7.44 21.72
CA GLU A 47 -2.77 7.40 21.78
C GLU A 47 -2.25 6.05 21.28
N GLU A 48 -1.13 6.10 20.57
CA GLU A 48 -0.38 4.95 20.08
C GLU A 48 1.03 5.00 20.66
N ASN A 49 1.70 3.87 20.75
CA ASN A 49 3.06 3.82 21.28
C ASN A 49 4.12 3.65 20.19
N THR A 50 3.73 3.80 18.93
CA THR A 50 4.63 3.73 17.76
C THR A 50 4.45 4.95 16.86
N SER A 51 5.54 5.56 16.43
CA SER A 51 5.53 6.70 15.50
C SER A 51 6.94 7.07 15.06
N MET A 52 7.03 8.02 14.12
CA MET A 52 8.32 8.63 13.75
C MET A 52 9.00 9.32 14.95
N ALA A 53 8.24 9.84 15.92
CA ALA A 53 8.80 10.41 17.14
C ALA A 53 9.49 9.36 18.02
N ASN A 54 8.95 8.14 18.10
CA ASN A 54 9.57 7.01 18.82
C ASN A 54 10.84 6.53 18.08
N ILE A 55 10.78 6.44 16.77
CA ILE A 55 11.92 6.07 15.90
C ILE A 55 13.07 7.08 16.08
N LEU A 56 12.77 8.37 16.17
CA LEU A 56 13.80 9.39 16.37
C LEU A 56 14.55 9.19 17.71
N THR A 57 13.86 8.79 18.78
CA THR A 57 14.52 8.47 20.05
C THR A 57 15.53 7.33 19.88
N TYR A 58 15.16 6.27 19.16
CA TYR A 58 16.11 5.19 18.84
C TYR A 58 17.31 5.69 18.03
N ILE A 59 17.08 6.50 17.00
CA ILE A 59 18.17 7.09 16.19
C ILE A 59 19.08 7.97 17.03
N LYS A 60 18.53 8.80 17.93
CA LYS A 60 19.31 9.64 18.87
C LYS A 60 20.15 8.78 19.82
N LYS A 61 19.60 7.64 20.30
CA LYS A 61 20.33 6.66 21.12
C LYS A 61 21.55 6.13 20.37
N LEU A 62 21.40 5.62 19.15
CA LEU A 62 22.52 5.11 18.33
C LEU A 62 23.62 6.19 18.16
N LYS A 63 23.21 7.42 17.85
CA LYS A 63 24.15 8.54 17.68
C LYS A 63 24.85 8.89 19.00
N SER A 64 24.17 8.82 20.15
CA SER A 64 24.76 9.06 21.47
C SER A 64 25.75 7.97 21.88
N GLU A 65 25.61 6.75 21.38
CA GLU A 65 26.56 5.64 21.50
C GLU A 65 27.76 5.77 20.57
N GLY A 66 27.85 6.85 19.79
CA GLY A 66 28.95 7.12 18.85
C GLY A 66 28.82 6.40 17.50
N LYS A 67 27.67 5.78 17.21
CA LYS A 67 27.43 5.12 15.92
C LYS A 67 27.20 6.14 14.80
N THR A 68 27.84 5.91 13.66
CA THR A 68 27.50 6.58 12.40
C THR A 68 26.27 5.91 11.80
N VAL A 69 25.21 6.68 11.53
CA VAL A 69 23.94 6.12 11.04
C VAL A 69 23.70 6.56 9.59
N LEU A 70 23.31 5.61 8.76
CA LEU A 70 22.73 5.81 7.43
C LEU A 70 21.22 5.61 7.54
N LEU A 71 20.44 6.65 7.23
CA LEU A 71 18.98 6.62 7.32
C LEU A 71 18.36 6.45 5.94
N LEU A 72 17.58 5.38 5.78
CA LEU A 72 16.86 5.04 4.55
C LEU A 72 15.35 5.01 4.82
N ASP A 73 14.57 5.52 3.88
CA ASP A 73 13.11 5.36 3.90
C ASP A 73 12.66 4.67 2.62
N ASN A 74 11.85 3.64 2.76
CA ASN A 74 11.47 2.75 1.68
C ASN A 74 10.05 2.99 1.14
N GLY A 75 9.49 4.19 1.37
CA GLY A 75 8.21 4.61 0.78
C GLY A 75 6.96 4.14 1.53
N ASP A 76 5.82 4.35 0.89
CA ASP A 76 4.46 4.13 1.40
C ASP A 76 4.18 4.90 2.69
N THR A 77 4.40 6.20 2.62
CA THR A 77 4.07 7.10 3.72
C THR A 77 2.87 7.99 3.45
N LEU A 78 2.62 8.34 2.18
CA LEU A 78 1.66 9.40 1.82
C LEU A 78 0.19 8.97 1.87
N GLN A 79 -0.11 7.72 2.23
CA GLN A 79 -1.46 7.18 2.41
C GLN A 79 -1.61 6.55 3.79
N GLY A 80 -2.79 6.60 4.40
CA GLY A 80 -3.13 5.93 5.65
C GLY A 80 -3.72 6.88 6.69
N GLN A 81 -2.90 7.44 7.59
CA GLN A 81 -3.40 8.38 8.60
C GLN A 81 -3.84 9.72 7.99
N PRO A 82 -4.87 10.36 8.58
CA PRO A 82 -5.28 11.72 8.20
C PRO A 82 -4.15 12.75 8.17
N THR A 83 -3.08 12.48 8.89
CA THR A 83 -1.87 13.31 8.95
C THR A 83 -1.33 13.66 7.57
N VAL A 84 -1.15 12.67 6.72
CA VAL A 84 -0.60 12.87 5.37
C VAL A 84 -1.69 13.33 4.40
N TYR A 85 -2.91 12.79 4.51
CA TYR A 85 -4.05 13.21 3.68
C TYR A 85 -4.31 14.72 3.78
N TYR A 86 -4.22 15.29 4.99
CA TYR A 86 -4.40 16.71 5.22
C TYR A 86 -3.41 17.55 4.39
N TYR A 87 -2.14 17.16 4.35
CA TYR A 87 -1.12 17.87 3.57
C TYR A 87 -1.10 17.48 2.09
N ASN A 88 -1.57 16.29 1.74
CA ASN A 88 -1.74 15.91 0.33
C ASN A 88 -2.81 16.77 -0.36
N PHE A 89 -3.98 16.97 0.28
CA PHE A 89 -5.18 17.41 -0.43
C PHE A 89 -5.89 18.62 0.18
N ILE A 90 -5.64 18.97 1.45
CA ILE A 90 -6.30 20.09 2.15
C ILE A 90 -5.36 21.28 2.30
N ALA A 91 -4.23 21.11 2.98
CA ALA A 91 -3.24 22.17 3.21
C ALA A 91 -2.15 22.20 2.11
N THR A 92 -2.56 22.18 0.84
CA THR A 92 -1.66 22.03 -0.32
C THR A 92 -0.67 23.19 -0.51
N ASN A 93 -0.93 24.34 0.08
CA ASN A 93 -0.06 25.52 0.03
C ASN A 93 0.99 25.56 1.16
N GLU A 94 0.89 24.66 2.14
CA GLU A 94 1.88 24.53 3.22
C GLU A 94 2.95 23.51 2.81
N LYS A 95 4.13 23.59 3.45
CA LYS A 95 5.13 22.52 3.29
C LYS A 95 4.57 21.20 3.79
N HIS A 96 4.87 20.13 3.07
CA HIS A 96 4.34 18.83 3.44
C HIS A 96 4.98 18.32 4.73
N ILE A 97 4.18 17.91 5.72
CA ILE A 97 4.67 17.46 7.02
C ILE A 97 5.69 16.32 6.90
N TRP A 98 5.48 15.39 5.98
CA TRP A 98 6.39 14.28 5.75
C TRP A 98 7.78 14.76 5.36
N THR A 99 7.87 15.73 4.46
CA THR A 99 9.17 16.31 4.03
C THR A 99 9.85 17.04 5.18
N GLU A 100 9.09 17.78 6.00
CA GLU A 100 9.64 18.46 7.18
C GLU A 100 10.16 17.46 8.23
N VAL A 101 9.48 16.32 8.42
CA VAL A 101 9.89 15.25 9.32
C VAL A 101 11.18 14.60 8.83
N LEU A 102 11.24 14.16 7.56
CA LEU A 102 12.45 13.54 7.00
C LEU A 102 13.65 14.51 7.02
N ASN A 103 13.40 15.78 6.70
CA ASN A 103 14.43 16.82 6.75
C ASN A 103 14.91 17.08 8.19
N TYR A 104 14.03 17.04 9.19
CA TYR A 104 14.38 17.21 10.60
C TYR A 104 15.18 16.02 11.14
N MET A 105 14.80 14.80 10.77
CA MET A 105 15.49 13.58 11.17
C MET A 105 16.79 13.35 10.40
N ASN A 106 17.03 14.10 9.29
CA ASN A 106 18.18 14.01 8.41
C ASN A 106 18.30 12.64 7.72
N TYR A 107 17.24 12.22 7.04
CA TYR A 107 17.29 11.05 6.15
C TYR A 107 18.28 11.28 5.01
N ASP A 108 18.97 10.21 4.62
CA ASP A 108 19.99 10.25 3.56
C ASP A 108 19.39 9.91 2.18
N VAL A 109 18.59 8.84 2.11
CA VAL A 109 17.97 8.35 0.87
C VAL A 109 16.53 7.93 1.14
N VAL A 110 15.67 8.20 0.17
CA VAL A 110 14.24 7.85 0.19
C VAL A 110 13.88 7.20 -1.14
N THR A 111 13.07 6.15 -1.15
CA THR A 111 12.37 5.69 -2.35
C THR A 111 10.88 6.03 -2.26
N MET A 112 10.12 5.75 -3.32
CA MET A 112 8.67 5.90 -3.36
C MET A 112 8.02 4.53 -3.32
N GLY A 113 6.88 4.42 -2.64
CA GLY A 113 5.99 3.28 -2.71
C GLY A 113 4.79 3.53 -3.63
N ASN A 114 3.97 2.50 -3.84
CA ASN A 114 2.79 2.61 -4.70
C ASN A 114 1.77 3.62 -4.16
N HIS A 115 1.59 3.68 -2.84
CA HIS A 115 0.70 4.67 -2.23
C HIS A 115 1.25 6.11 -2.26
N ASP A 116 2.56 6.28 -2.43
CA ASP A 116 3.11 7.61 -2.67
C ASP A 116 2.78 8.08 -4.10
N ILE A 117 2.91 7.19 -5.10
CA ILE A 117 2.54 7.47 -6.49
C ILE A 117 1.01 7.66 -6.65
N GLU A 118 0.20 6.94 -5.88
CA GLU A 118 -1.26 7.04 -5.86
C GLU A 118 -1.75 8.46 -5.53
N THR A 119 -0.95 9.28 -4.85
CA THR A 119 -1.30 10.68 -4.55
C THR A 119 -1.31 11.60 -5.78
N GLY A 120 -0.74 11.16 -6.89
CA GLY A 120 -0.68 11.91 -8.16
C GLY A 120 0.46 12.93 -8.23
N HIS A 121 0.74 13.39 -9.46
CA HIS A 121 1.83 14.33 -9.78
C HIS A 121 1.86 15.58 -8.91
N ASN A 122 0.70 16.13 -8.56
CA ASN A 122 0.61 17.36 -7.77
C ASN A 122 1.20 17.18 -6.35
N VAL A 123 1.23 15.95 -5.83
CA VAL A 123 1.75 15.64 -4.50
C VAL A 123 3.17 15.11 -4.58
N TYR A 124 3.42 13.98 -5.24
CA TYR A 124 4.76 13.38 -5.20
C TYR A 124 5.84 14.24 -5.88
N ASP A 125 5.53 14.98 -6.97
CA ASP A 125 6.49 15.90 -7.58
C ASP A 125 6.80 17.11 -6.69
N ARG A 126 5.85 17.53 -5.85
CA ARG A 126 6.08 18.55 -4.81
C ARG A 126 7.00 18.00 -3.72
N ILE A 127 6.72 16.81 -3.21
CA ILE A 127 7.50 16.12 -2.18
C ILE A 127 8.97 16.01 -2.60
N VAL A 128 9.24 15.57 -3.82
CA VAL A 128 10.62 15.44 -4.35
C VAL A 128 11.38 16.77 -4.35
N LYS A 129 10.68 17.90 -4.54
CA LYS A 129 11.29 19.25 -4.50
C LYS A 129 11.53 19.77 -3.09
N GLU A 130 10.72 19.36 -2.13
CA GLU A 130 10.80 19.82 -0.75
C GLU A 130 11.77 18.99 0.11
N ILE A 131 12.01 17.73 -0.24
CA ILE A 131 12.85 16.80 0.52
C ILE A 131 14.33 17.04 0.25
N LYS A 132 15.16 17.00 1.31
CA LYS A 132 16.63 17.16 1.19
C LYS A 132 17.34 15.83 0.92
N ALA A 133 16.77 14.73 1.38
CA ALA A 133 17.28 13.40 1.10
C ALA A 133 17.29 13.14 -0.42
N GLN A 134 18.12 12.21 -0.87
CA GLN A 134 18.11 11.80 -2.28
C GLN A 134 16.95 10.86 -2.54
N VAL A 135 15.98 11.28 -3.38
CA VAL A 135 14.87 10.44 -3.81
C VAL A 135 15.32 9.58 -4.99
N VAL A 136 15.19 8.26 -4.88
CA VAL A 136 15.68 7.29 -5.87
C VAL A 136 14.61 6.27 -6.25
N VAL A 137 14.27 6.19 -7.56
CA VAL A 137 13.40 5.16 -8.13
C VAL A 137 13.86 4.86 -9.57
N ALA A 138 14.57 3.76 -9.76
CA ALA A 138 15.22 3.45 -11.02
C ALA A 138 14.30 2.92 -12.11
N ASN A 139 13.22 2.22 -11.72
CA ASN A 139 12.33 1.52 -12.64
C ASN A 139 11.06 2.31 -13.03
N LEU A 140 10.93 3.57 -12.61
CA LEU A 140 9.93 4.47 -13.16
C LEU A 140 10.53 5.31 -14.28
N ILE A 141 10.03 5.09 -15.50
CA ILE A 141 10.59 5.62 -16.73
C ILE A 141 9.65 6.67 -17.31
N ASN A 142 10.20 7.82 -17.68
CA ASN A 142 9.45 8.81 -18.44
C ASN A 142 9.13 8.27 -19.84
N GLU A 143 7.84 8.17 -20.15
CA GLU A 143 7.33 7.55 -21.37
C GLU A 143 7.85 8.22 -22.66
N LYS A 144 8.10 9.54 -22.61
CA LYS A 144 8.55 10.33 -23.77
C LYS A 144 10.07 10.29 -23.94
N THR A 145 10.83 10.54 -22.87
CA THR A 145 12.29 10.64 -22.94
C THR A 145 12.99 9.29 -22.84
N LYS A 146 12.31 8.27 -22.33
CA LYS A 146 12.86 6.94 -22.01
C LYS A 146 13.98 6.98 -20.95
N GLU A 147 14.13 8.10 -20.25
CA GLU A 147 15.01 8.24 -19.10
C GLU A 147 14.24 7.93 -17.80
N THR A 148 14.95 7.69 -16.71
CA THR A 148 14.32 7.50 -15.40
C THR A 148 13.57 8.76 -14.98
N TYR A 149 12.38 8.62 -14.41
CA TYR A 149 11.58 9.75 -13.96
C TYR A 149 12.19 10.40 -12.71
N PHE A 150 12.65 9.58 -11.76
CA PHE A 150 13.42 9.99 -10.59
C PHE A 150 14.90 9.65 -10.78
N LYS A 151 15.78 10.07 -9.85
CA LYS A 151 17.16 9.57 -9.84
C LYS A 151 17.12 8.04 -9.68
N PRO A 152 17.96 7.30 -10.40
CA PRO A 152 17.96 5.84 -10.29
C PRO A 152 18.64 5.34 -9.01
N TYR A 153 19.70 6.02 -8.58
CA TYR A 153 20.48 5.66 -7.40
C TYR A 153 21.08 6.90 -6.72
N ALA A 154 21.48 6.71 -5.48
CA ALA A 154 22.22 7.69 -4.70
C ALA A 154 23.63 7.18 -4.39
N ILE A 155 24.59 8.12 -4.27
CA ILE A 155 25.93 7.83 -3.75
C ILE A 155 26.09 8.55 -2.42
N ILE A 156 26.37 7.78 -1.38
CA ILE A 156 26.54 8.26 -0.01
C ILE A 156 27.94 7.89 0.48
N ASN A 157 28.57 8.81 1.21
CA ASN A 157 29.83 8.55 1.89
C ASN A 157 29.61 8.50 3.41
N LYS A 158 29.89 7.37 4.03
CA LYS A 158 29.86 7.19 5.50
C LYS A 158 31.22 6.65 5.93
N ASN A 159 31.89 7.37 6.83
CA ASN A 159 33.21 6.98 7.36
C ASN A 159 34.25 6.63 6.29
N GLY A 160 34.21 7.29 5.12
CA GLY A 160 35.11 7.03 4.01
C GLY A 160 34.74 5.85 3.11
N ILE A 161 33.59 5.21 3.35
CA ILE A 161 32.99 4.16 2.50
C ILE A 161 32.06 4.80 1.48
N LYS A 162 32.25 4.48 0.21
CA LYS A 162 31.36 4.89 -0.88
C LYS A 162 30.25 3.86 -1.05
N ILE A 163 29.04 4.22 -0.68
CA ILE A 163 27.85 3.37 -0.73
C ILE A 163 26.96 3.82 -1.89
N ALA A 164 26.59 2.90 -2.77
CA ALA A 164 25.57 3.12 -3.78
C ALA A 164 24.24 2.54 -3.27
N VAL A 165 23.16 3.31 -3.33
CA VAL A 165 21.80 2.89 -2.98
C VAL A 165 20.95 2.93 -4.24
N LEU A 166 20.57 1.77 -4.76
CA LEU A 166 19.66 1.62 -5.91
C LEU A 166 18.23 1.53 -5.39
N GLY A 167 17.37 2.50 -5.74
CA GLY A 167 15.96 2.49 -5.38
C GLY A 167 15.08 1.88 -6.49
N MET A 168 14.07 1.11 -6.11
CA MET A 168 13.04 0.61 -7.04
C MET A 168 11.69 0.49 -6.34
N ILE A 169 10.62 0.51 -7.13
CA ILE A 169 9.24 0.29 -6.69
C ILE A 169 8.68 -0.97 -7.35
N GLU A 170 7.70 -1.59 -6.73
CA GLU A 170 6.96 -2.67 -7.35
C GLU A 170 6.31 -2.23 -8.69
N PRO A 171 6.39 -3.03 -9.75
CA PRO A 171 5.91 -2.63 -11.08
C PRO A 171 4.40 -2.81 -11.27
N ALA A 172 3.69 -3.38 -10.30
CA ALA A 172 2.24 -3.61 -10.39
C ALA A 172 1.41 -2.33 -10.22
N ILE A 173 2.04 -1.18 -9.96
CA ILE A 173 1.36 0.14 -9.96
C ILE A 173 0.49 0.33 -11.21
N GLU A 174 0.91 -0.19 -12.37
CA GLU A 174 0.14 -0.11 -13.61
C GLU A 174 -1.20 -0.88 -13.55
N ARG A 175 -1.35 -1.81 -12.59
CA ARG A 175 -2.57 -2.60 -12.37
C ARG A 175 -3.40 -2.12 -11.19
N GLN A 176 -2.80 -1.35 -10.30
CA GLN A 176 -3.40 -0.96 -9.02
C GLN A 176 -3.84 0.50 -9.02
N ILE A 177 -3.11 1.37 -9.73
CA ILE A 177 -3.27 2.82 -9.70
C ILE A 177 -3.86 3.33 -11.01
N PRO A 178 -4.86 4.24 -10.97
CA PRO A 178 -5.37 4.90 -12.18
C PRO A 178 -4.28 5.61 -12.97
N LYS A 179 -4.25 5.38 -14.30
CA LYS A 179 -3.21 5.93 -15.19
C LYS A 179 -3.03 7.44 -15.07
N ILE A 180 -4.10 8.18 -14.81
CA ILE A 180 -4.07 9.64 -14.66
C ILE A 180 -3.14 10.11 -13.53
N LEU A 181 -2.92 9.29 -12.48
CA LEU A 181 -2.06 9.62 -11.33
C LEU A 181 -0.56 9.50 -11.64
N TYR A 182 -0.21 8.67 -12.62
CA TYR A 182 1.16 8.48 -13.10
C TYR A 182 1.27 8.68 -14.62
N GLU A 183 0.48 9.60 -15.20
CA GLU A 183 0.49 9.86 -16.63
C GLU A 183 1.91 10.22 -17.12
N GLY A 184 2.35 9.61 -18.23
CA GLY A 184 3.69 9.80 -18.76
C GLY A 184 4.79 9.00 -18.06
N ILE A 185 4.42 8.08 -17.16
CA ILE A 185 5.33 7.16 -16.48
C ILE A 185 5.01 5.72 -16.88
N ILE A 186 6.05 4.90 -17.03
CA ILE A 186 5.97 3.45 -17.25
C ILE A 186 6.81 2.78 -16.15
N ALA A 187 6.32 1.68 -15.58
CA ALA A 187 7.10 0.86 -14.66
C ALA A 187 7.85 -0.24 -15.43
N GLU A 188 9.19 -0.25 -15.36
CA GLU A 188 10.02 -1.36 -15.87
C GLU A 188 10.01 -2.54 -14.90
N ASP A 189 10.26 -3.75 -15.43
CA ASP A 189 10.51 -4.94 -14.63
C ASP A 189 11.72 -4.74 -13.70
N MET A 190 11.61 -5.16 -12.44
CA MET A 190 12.65 -4.90 -11.43
C MET A 190 13.96 -5.65 -11.71
N VAL A 191 13.88 -6.90 -12.22
CA VAL A 191 15.08 -7.71 -12.51
C VAL A 191 15.85 -7.11 -13.66
N GLU A 192 15.19 -6.75 -14.75
CA GLU A 192 15.83 -6.15 -15.92
C GLU A 192 16.39 -4.75 -15.62
N CYS A 193 15.64 -3.96 -14.85
CA CYS A 193 16.10 -2.66 -14.35
C CYS A 193 17.35 -2.80 -13.47
N ALA A 194 17.35 -3.73 -12.52
CA ALA A 194 18.49 -3.96 -11.64
C ALA A 194 19.75 -4.41 -12.40
N LYS A 195 19.64 -5.35 -13.37
CA LYS A 195 20.75 -5.78 -14.23
C LYS A 195 21.41 -4.59 -14.93
N LYS A 196 20.61 -3.70 -15.49
CA LYS A 196 21.06 -2.47 -16.18
C LYS A 196 21.79 -1.54 -15.22
N TRP A 197 21.18 -1.21 -14.07
CA TRP A 197 21.73 -0.19 -13.18
C TRP A 197 22.93 -0.67 -12.37
N ILE A 198 22.96 -1.94 -11.93
CA ILE A 198 24.14 -2.49 -11.25
C ILE A 198 25.38 -2.42 -12.12
N LYS A 199 25.26 -2.71 -13.43
CA LYS A 199 26.36 -2.56 -14.37
C LYS A 199 26.85 -1.10 -14.43
N ILE A 200 25.95 -0.15 -14.59
CA ILE A 200 26.25 1.29 -14.67
C ILE A 200 26.90 1.79 -13.37
N ILE A 201 26.35 1.40 -12.21
CA ILE A 201 26.88 1.79 -10.89
C ILE A 201 28.32 1.27 -10.72
N LYS A 202 28.58 0.01 -11.03
CA LYS A 202 29.93 -0.56 -10.94
C LYS A 202 30.93 0.14 -11.86
N GLU A 203 30.55 0.39 -13.12
CA GLU A 203 31.43 1.01 -14.11
C GLU A 203 31.72 2.50 -13.84
N LYS A 204 30.69 3.27 -13.44
CA LYS A 204 30.80 4.73 -13.24
C LYS A 204 31.28 5.11 -11.85
N GLU A 205 30.75 4.44 -10.83
CA GLU A 205 30.90 4.85 -9.45
C GLU A 205 31.95 4.03 -8.70
N ASN A 206 32.15 2.77 -9.07
CA ASN A 206 33.05 1.85 -8.36
C ASN A 206 32.85 1.92 -6.83
N PRO A 207 31.62 1.67 -6.32
CA PRO A 207 31.32 1.79 -4.90
C PRO A 207 32.00 0.68 -4.08
N ASP A 208 32.14 0.94 -2.78
CA ASP A 208 32.64 -0.06 -1.81
C ASP A 208 31.53 -1.00 -1.36
N MET A 209 30.26 -0.59 -1.46
CA MET A 209 29.06 -1.34 -1.08
C MET A 209 27.87 -0.94 -1.95
N ILE A 210 27.01 -1.90 -2.29
CA ILE A 210 25.77 -1.66 -3.04
C ILE A 210 24.57 -2.15 -2.23
N VAL A 211 23.65 -1.23 -1.97
CA VAL A 211 22.40 -1.44 -1.22
C VAL A 211 21.23 -1.41 -2.20
N GLY A 212 20.35 -2.39 -2.14
CA GLY A 212 19.00 -2.31 -2.72
C GLY A 212 18.03 -1.68 -1.73
N LEU A 213 17.24 -0.71 -2.17
CA LEU A 213 16.16 -0.08 -1.41
C LEU A 213 14.89 -0.22 -2.24
N PHE A 214 14.13 -1.30 -1.98
CA PHE A 214 13.06 -1.73 -2.88
C PHE A 214 11.70 -1.69 -2.18
N HIS A 215 10.85 -0.79 -2.64
CA HIS A 215 9.44 -0.85 -2.23
C HIS A 215 8.73 -1.96 -3.02
N SER A 216 8.95 -3.19 -2.60
CA SER A 216 8.43 -4.44 -3.17
C SER A 216 8.64 -5.55 -2.15
N GLY A 217 7.69 -6.46 -2.03
CA GLY A 217 7.79 -7.58 -1.10
C GLY A 217 8.92 -8.55 -1.45
N ALA A 218 9.34 -9.34 -0.46
CA ALA A 218 10.44 -10.28 -0.62
C ALA A 218 10.03 -11.61 -1.23
N ASN A 219 8.84 -12.13 -0.89
CA ASN A 219 8.43 -13.49 -1.26
C ASN A 219 7.63 -13.51 -2.57
N TYR A 220 8.22 -14.06 -3.63
CA TYR A 220 7.57 -14.25 -4.95
C TYR A 220 7.07 -15.68 -5.20
N THR A 221 7.22 -16.61 -4.24
CA THR A 221 7.00 -18.04 -4.47
C THR A 221 5.55 -18.42 -4.77
N GLU A 222 4.60 -17.61 -4.38
CA GLU A 222 3.16 -17.82 -4.65
C GLU A 222 2.73 -17.26 -6.00
N ASP A 223 3.48 -16.29 -6.56
CA ASP A 223 3.21 -15.69 -7.85
C ASP A 223 4.04 -16.40 -8.93
N LYS A 224 3.36 -17.02 -9.87
CA LYS A 224 3.99 -17.73 -11.00
C LYS A 224 4.49 -16.79 -12.10
N GLU A 225 4.04 -15.54 -12.10
CA GLU A 225 4.48 -14.53 -13.04
C GLU A 225 5.80 -13.93 -12.58
N LYS A 226 6.89 -14.23 -13.28
CA LYS A 226 8.20 -13.64 -13.00
C LYS A 226 8.34 -12.21 -13.51
N TYR A 227 7.68 -11.87 -14.61
CA TYR A 227 7.76 -10.56 -15.24
C TYR A 227 6.80 -9.58 -14.58
N LYS A 228 7.31 -8.40 -14.20
CA LYS A 228 6.57 -7.37 -13.46
C LYS A 228 5.88 -7.91 -12.21
N ASN A 229 6.58 -8.76 -11.49
CA ASN A 229 6.12 -9.32 -10.23
C ASN A 229 6.09 -8.22 -9.15
N GLU A 230 5.00 -8.14 -8.40
CA GLU A 230 4.77 -7.20 -7.31
C GLU A 230 5.76 -7.42 -6.14
N ASN A 231 6.08 -8.69 -5.83
CA ASN A 231 6.97 -9.07 -4.74
C ASN A 231 8.31 -9.61 -5.26
N ALA A 232 9.00 -8.80 -6.06
CA ALA A 232 10.17 -9.23 -6.82
C ALA A 232 11.52 -9.07 -6.10
N SER A 233 11.59 -8.55 -4.88
CA SER A 233 12.87 -8.22 -4.24
C SER A 233 13.77 -9.43 -4.04
N GLN A 234 13.21 -10.58 -3.65
CA GLN A 234 13.96 -11.84 -3.54
C GLN A 234 14.41 -12.33 -4.92
N LEU A 235 13.56 -12.23 -5.94
CA LEU A 235 13.89 -12.61 -7.32
C LEU A 235 15.04 -11.76 -7.86
N VAL A 236 15.05 -10.45 -7.59
CA VAL A 236 16.18 -9.56 -7.94
C VAL A 236 17.46 -10.03 -7.26
N ALA A 237 17.43 -10.38 -5.98
CA ALA A 237 18.60 -10.88 -5.27
C ALA A 237 19.13 -12.20 -5.86
N GLU A 238 18.25 -13.09 -6.31
CA GLU A 238 18.59 -14.38 -6.90
C GLU A 238 19.09 -14.30 -8.33
N GLU A 239 18.64 -13.32 -9.13
CA GLU A 239 18.96 -13.23 -10.56
C GLU A 239 19.98 -12.13 -10.91
N VAL A 240 20.29 -11.21 -9.98
CA VAL A 240 21.18 -10.08 -10.24
C VAL A 240 22.40 -10.10 -9.32
N GLU A 241 23.60 -10.16 -9.93
CA GLU A 241 24.86 -10.18 -9.20
C GLU A 241 25.35 -8.78 -8.85
N GLY A 242 25.54 -8.52 -7.55
CA GLY A 242 26.25 -7.32 -7.13
C GLY A 242 25.68 -6.55 -5.96
N PHE A 243 24.54 -6.94 -5.45
CA PHE A 243 24.03 -6.42 -4.18
C PHE A 243 24.81 -6.99 -2.99
N ASP A 244 24.96 -6.19 -1.96
CA ASP A 244 25.51 -6.63 -0.67
C ASP A 244 24.41 -6.88 0.35
N ILE A 245 23.35 -6.05 0.33
CA ILE A 245 22.16 -6.12 1.19
C ILE A 245 20.99 -5.50 0.46
N ILE A 246 19.77 -5.96 0.77
CA ILE A 246 18.52 -5.40 0.24
C ILE A 246 17.57 -5.07 1.39
N PHE A 247 16.97 -3.88 1.35
CA PHE A 247 15.87 -3.45 2.19
C PHE A 247 14.57 -3.49 1.39
N VAL A 248 13.47 -3.96 2.03
CA VAL A 248 12.18 -4.24 1.38
C VAL A 248 11.02 -3.62 2.14
N GLY A 249 9.91 -3.38 1.44
CA GLY A 249 8.65 -2.87 1.98
C GLY A 249 7.45 -3.49 1.26
N HIS A 250 6.31 -2.80 1.23
CA HIS A 250 5.11 -3.13 0.49
C HIS A 250 4.29 -4.31 1.02
N ASP A 251 4.90 -5.43 1.32
CA ASP A 251 4.19 -6.63 1.80
C ASP A 251 3.80 -6.57 3.28
N HIS A 252 4.21 -5.51 3.99
CA HIS A 252 3.96 -5.28 5.40
C HIS A 252 4.46 -6.40 6.33
N GLN A 253 5.39 -7.25 5.84
CA GLN A 253 6.02 -8.30 6.61
C GLN A 253 7.29 -7.80 7.28
N GLY A 254 7.69 -8.48 8.36
CA GLY A 254 8.97 -8.22 9.01
C GLY A 254 10.06 -9.17 8.47
N TRP A 255 11.12 -8.63 7.88
CA TRP A 255 12.26 -9.37 7.33
C TRP A 255 13.54 -9.07 8.11
N ASN A 256 14.14 -10.09 8.73
CA ASN A 256 15.23 -9.94 9.69
C ASN A 256 16.62 -10.37 9.15
N GLY A 257 16.79 -10.43 7.85
CA GLY A 257 18.06 -10.76 7.21
C GLY A 257 18.44 -12.24 7.16
N LYS A 258 17.64 -13.11 7.78
CA LYS A 258 17.92 -14.56 7.90
C LYS A 258 16.90 -15.42 7.18
N GLY A 259 16.13 -14.84 6.26
CA GLY A 259 15.05 -15.54 5.57
C GLY A 259 13.96 -16.03 6.54
N TYR A 260 13.66 -15.26 7.57
CA TYR A 260 12.64 -15.54 8.55
C TYR A 260 11.61 -14.42 8.58
N ASP A 261 10.37 -14.77 8.40
CA ASP A 261 9.24 -13.85 8.51
C ASP A 261 8.79 -13.75 9.97
N GLU A 262 8.96 -12.58 10.57
CA GLU A 262 8.63 -12.33 11.97
C GLU A 262 7.12 -12.36 12.25
N ILE A 263 6.28 -12.09 11.26
CA ILE A 263 4.82 -12.11 11.42
C ILE A 263 4.26 -13.52 11.30
N THR A 264 4.57 -14.20 10.21
CA THR A 264 4.08 -15.57 9.97
C THR A 264 4.84 -16.62 10.78
N LYS A 265 6.00 -16.26 11.34
CA LYS A 265 6.94 -17.16 12.04
C LYS A 265 7.42 -18.32 11.17
N GLN A 266 7.35 -18.16 9.85
CA GLN A 266 7.82 -19.17 8.89
C GLN A 266 9.27 -18.90 8.49
N LYS A 267 10.09 -19.93 8.50
CA LYS A 267 11.46 -19.86 8.00
C LYS A 267 11.44 -19.97 6.48
N THR A 268 11.96 -18.96 5.80
CA THR A 268 12.21 -18.98 4.35
C THR A 268 13.61 -19.54 4.05
N LYS A 269 13.91 -19.81 2.79
CA LYS A 269 15.26 -20.21 2.36
C LYS A 269 16.22 -19.02 2.38
N ASP A 270 17.52 -19.29 2.57
CA ASP A 270 18.56 -18.28 2.34
C ASP A 270 18.52 -17.79 0.89
N VAL A 271 18.53 -16.48 0.70
CA VAL A 271 18.55 -15.86 -0.62
C VAL A 271 19.99 -15.80 -1.11
N LYS A 272 20.25 -16.37 -2.29
CA LYS A 272 21.59 -16.43 -2.87
C LYS A 272 21.64 -15.74 -4.23
N SER A 273 22.65 -14.90 -4.42
CA SER A 273 22.97 -14.33 -5.73
C SER A 273 23.39 -15.41 -6.73
N PRO A 274 23.51 -15.08 -8.02
CA PRO A 274 24.00 -16.02 -9.04
C PRO A 274 25.37 -16.64 -8.72
N SER A 275 26.25 -15.93 -8.03
CA SER A 275 27.56 -16.45 -7.57
C SER A 275 27.49 -17.30 -6.30
N GLY A 276 26.32 -17.44 -5.69
CA GLY A 276 26.11 -18.18 -4.45
C GLY A 276 26.37 -17.39 -3.17
N LYS A 277 26.63 -16.08 -3.26
CA LYS A 277 26.74 -15.17 -2.11
C LYS A 277 25.36 -15.03 -1.47
N ILE A 278 25.28 -15.17 -0.14
CA ILE A 278 24.05 -14.89 0.62
C ILE A 278 23.81 -13.38 0.62
N ILE A 279 22.63 -12.96 0.21
CA ILE A 279 22.18 -11.58 0.25
C ILE A 279 21.14 -11.44 1.37
N PRO A 280 21.47 -10.75 2.47
CA PRO A 280 20.51 -10.51 3.55
C PRO A 280 19.43 -9.54 3.08
N ILE A 281 18.16 -9.85 3.42
CA ILE A 281 16.98 -9.05 3.14
C ILE A 281 16.38 -8.59 4.46
N TYR A 282 16.26 -7.28 4.65
CA TYR A 282 15.66 -6.67 5.82
C TYR A 282 14.46 -5.80 5.41
N GLY A 283 13.48 -5.67 6.28
CA GLY A 283 12.36 -4.76 6.10
C GLY A 283 11.53 -4.63 7.36
N GLY A 284 11.14 -3.43 7.70
CA GLY A 284 10.29 -3.15 8.85
C GLY A 284 8.83 -3.58 8.65
N VAL A 285 8.05 -3.60 9.72
CA VAL A 285 6.59 -3.80 9.68
C VAL A 285 5.91 -2.44 9.59
N ASN A 286 4.88 -2.34 8.78
CA ASN A 286 4.17 -1.08 8.52
C ASN A 286 3.65 -0.33 9.77
N ALA A 287 3.26 0.94 9.60
CA ALA A 287 2.72 1.84 10.62
C ALA A 287 3.68 2.02 11.82
N ALA A 288 4.98 2.13 11.54
CA ALA A 288 6.04 2.30 12.54
C ALA A 288 6.09 1.21 13.63
N ARG A 289 5.53 0.01 13.36
CA ARG A 289 5.52 -1.09 14.35
C ARG A 289 6.87 -1.78 14.50
N SER A 290 7.67 -1.82 13.45
CA SER A 290 9.09 -2.13 13.55
C SER A 290 9.88 -1.45 12.45
N ILE A 291 11.18 -1.27 12.69
CA ILE A 291 12.16 -0.75 11.73
C ILE A 291 13.31 -1.74 11.62
N ALA A 292 13.95 -1.79 10.46
CA ALA A 292 15.16 -2.58 10.31
C ALA A 292 16.37 -1.77 10.79
N SER A 293 17.20 -2.36 11.65
CA SER A 293 18.46 -1.78 12.13
C SER A 293 19.59 -2.77 11.92
N VAL A 294 20.58 -2.40 11.09
CA VAL A 294 21.65 -3.31 10.66
C VAL A 294 23.00 -2.69 10.93
N ASP A 295 23.76 -3.29 11.83
CA ASP A 295 25.16 -2.96 12.03
C ASP A 295 26.00 -3.55 10.89
N VAL A 296 26.74 -2.70 10.21
CA VAL A 296 27.62 -3.04 9.10
C VAL A 296 29.06 -2.94 9.56
N ARG A 297 29.81 -4.04 9.43
CA ARG A 297 31.22 -4.11 9.69
C ARG A 297 31.97 -4.40 8.39
N MET A 298 32.88 -3.50 7.99
CA MET A 298 33.66 -3.62 6.77
C MET A 298 35.14 -3.73 7.09
N ILE A 299 35.81 -4.80 6.61
CA ILE A 299 37.24 -5.02 6.79
C ILE A 299 37.91 -5.06 5.41
N TYR A 300 38.87 -4.16 5.19
CA TYR A 300 39.59 -4.11 3.91
C TYR A 300 40.60 -5.23 3.79
N ASP A 301 40.37 -6.15 2.84
CA ASP A 301 41.32 -7.19 2.43
C ASP A 301 42.38 -6.59 1.47
N LYS A 302 43.60 -6.42 1.95
CA LYS A 302 44.68 -5.81 1.19
C LYS A 302 45.17 -6.69 0.05
N ASP A 303 45.09 -8.00 0.20
CA ASP A 303 45.60 -8.98 -0.76
C ASP A 303 44.65 -9.05 -1.97
N ASN A 304 43.38 -9.08 -1.73
CA ASN A 304 42.32 -9.11 -2.76
C ASN A 304 41.81 -7.71 -3.16
N LYS A 305 42.27 -6.64 -2.50
CA LYS A 305 41.86 -5.23 -2.74
C LYS A 305 40.36 -5.01 -2.71
N LYS A 306 39.67 -5.69 -1.79
CA LYS A 306 38.22 -5.63 -1.63
C LYS A 306 37.83 -5.49 -0.17
N TRP A 307 36.58 -5.05 0.07
CA TRP A 307 35.97 -5.07 1.39
C TRP A 307 35.31 -6.42 1.64
N ASN A 308 35.56 -7.00 2.81
CA ASN A 308 34.75 -8.07 3.39
C ASN A 308 33.71 -7.37 4.26
N ILE A 309 32.44 -7.68 4.04
CA ILE A 309 31.31 -6.98 4.67
C ILE A 309 30.51 -8.00 5.48
N ASP A 310 30.36 -7.72 6.76
CA ASP A 310 29.52 -8.49 7.68
C ASP A 310 28.31 -7.64 8.07
N PHE A 311 27.14 -8.27 8.15
CA PHE A 311 25.88 -7.66 8.56
C PHE A 311 25.35 -8.34 9.80
N ASN A 312 24.99 -7.54 10.82
CA ASN A 312 24.28 -8.01 12.01
C ASN A 312 23.10 -7.09 12.25
N GLY A 313 21.90 -7.55 11.90
CA GLY A 313 20.69 -6.76 11.98
C GLY A 313 19.59 -7.40 12.78
N GLU A 314 18.66 -6.55 13.19
CA GLU A 314 17.45 -6.92 13.92
C GLU A 314 16.27 -6.02 13.49
N LEU A 315 15.07 -6.47 13.79
CA LEU A 315 13.87 -5.64 13.75
C LEU A 315 13.67 -5.00 15.13
N VAL A 316 13.76 -3.68 15.18
CA VAL A 316 13.58 -2.90 16.40
C VAL A 316 12.13 -2.49 16.54
N ASN A 317 11.56 -2.71 17.72
CA ASN A 317 10.20 -2.27 18.05
C ASN A 317 10.24 -0.82 18.59
N PRO A 318 9.74 0.19 17.87
CA PRO A 318 9.76 1.58 18.33
C PRO A 318 8.95 1.82 19.60
N SER A 319 7.99 0.96 19.94
CA SER A 319 7.20 1.10 21.17
C SER A 319 8.01 0.94 22.48
N GLU A 320 9.25 0.44 22.38
CA GLU A 320 10.18 0.33 23.51
C GLU A 320 10.86 1.67 23.86
N PHE A 321 10.65 2.69 23.03
CA PHE A 321 11.24 4.03 23.18
C PHE A 321 10.14 5.07 23.39
N GLU A 322 10.33 5.97 24.34
CA GLU A 322 9.43 7.12 24.48
C GLU A 322 9.50 8.03 23.23
N ALA A 323 8.38 8.63 22.87
CA ALA A 323 8.36 9.60 21.78
C ALA A 323 9.25 10.82 22.09
N ASP A 324 10.03 11.26 21.12
CA ASP A 324 10.97 12.37 21.28
C ASP A 324 10.24 13.69 21.55
N LYS A 325 10.53 14.32 22.69
CA LYS A 325 9.84 15.53 23.16
C LYS A 325 10.09 16.73 22.24
N GLU A 326 11.32 16.91 21.76
CA GLU A 326 11.66 18.02 20.86
C GLU A 326 10.93 17.88 19.52
N PHE A 327 10.78 16.64 19.02
CA PHE A 327 9.98 16.35 17.85
C PHE A 327 8.51 16.73 18.08
N LEU A 328 7.93 16.28 19.19
CA LEU A 328 6.54 16.56 19.52
C LEU A 328 6.27 18.06 19.68
N GLU A 329 7.17 18.80 20.34
CA GLU A 329 7.07 20.24 20.48
C GLU A 329 7.16 20.95 19.11
N LYS A 330 8.11 20.54 18.27
CA LYS A 330 8.32 21.12 16.95
C LYS A 330 7.09 20.99 16.05
N PHE A 331 6.46 19.83 16.04
CA PHE A 331 5.33 19.51 15.17
C PHE A 331 3.96 19.59 15.87
N ASN A 332 3.90 20.17 17.09
CA ASN A 332 2.65 20.27 17.85
C ASN A 332 1.57 21.06 17.11
N ASN A 333 1.95 22.16 16.46
CA ASN A 333 0.99 22.96 15.70
C ASN A 333 0.35 22.18 14.53
N ASP A 334 1.13 21.32 13.89
CA ASP A 334 0.66 20.45 12.81
C ASP A 334 -0.29 19.38 13.37
N LYS A 335 0.06 18.76 14.51
CA LYS A 335 -0.81 17.81 15.21
C LYS A 335 -2.17 18.42 15.53
N GLU A 336 -2.19 19.63 16.08
CA GLU A 336 -3.43 20.32 16.48
C GLU A 336 -4.28 20.75 15.26
N LYS A 337 -3.67 21.18 14.17
CA LYS A 337 -4.38 21.47 12.91
C LYS A 337 -5.09 20.24 12.39
N ILE A 338 -4.39 19.11 12.32
CA ILE A 338 -4.94 17.84 11.84
C ILE A 338 -6.07 17.38 12.74
N LYS A 339 -5.85 17.44 14.08
CA LYS A 339 -6.86 17.05 15.07
C LYS A 339 -8.14 17.88 14.93
N THR A 340 -7.99 19.20 14.80
CA THR A 340 -9.12 20.12 14.58
C THR A 340 -9.88 19.78 13.31
N TRP A 341 -9.18 19.44 12.23
CA TRP A 341 -9.79 19.08 10.97
C TRP A 341 -10.54 17.75 11.04
N VAL A 342 -9.95 16.70 11.62
CA VAL A 342 -10.61 15.38 11.70
C VAL A 342 -11.76 15.35 12.72
N ASP A 343 -11.73 16.23 13.72
CA ASP A 343 -12.79 16.35 14.74
C ASP A 343 -14.00 17.17 14.29
N ARG A 344 -13.93 17.78 13.11
CA ARG A 344 -15.02 18.57 12.57
C ARG A 344 -16.26 17.71 12.30
N ASP A 345 -17.40 18.14 12.86
CA ASP A 345 -18.71 17.55 12.56
C ASP A 345 -19.10 17.84 11.10
N ILE A 346 -19.51 16.81 10.35
CA ILE A 346 -19.92 16.88 8.95
C ILE A 346 -21.36 16.45 8.69
N GLY A 347 -22.03 15.84 9.67
CA GLY A 347 -23.42 15.40 9.54
C GLY A 347 -23.91 14.67 10.78
N GLU A 348 -25.08 14.04 10.69
CA GLU A 348 -25.69 13.27 11.76
C GLU A 348 -26.41 12.04 11.19
N LEU A 349 -26.26 10.87 11.86
CA LEU A 349 -26.89 9.61 11.51
C LEU A 349 -27.94 9.18 12.55
N ASN A 350 -29.08 8.69 12.07
CA ASN A 350 -30.10 8.02 12.89
C ASN A 350 -30.02 6.49 12.83
N THR A 351 -29.14 5.95 11.97
CA THR A 351 -28.98 4.51 11.75
C THR A 351 -27.54 4.11 12.02
N LYS A 352 -27.31 3.13 12.88
CA LYS A 352 -25.95 2.57 13.07
C LYS A 352 -25.54 1.76 11.84
N LEU A 353 -24.32 1.99 11.32
CA LEU A 353 -23.74 1.26 10.20
C LEU A 353 -22.56 0.43 10.69
N THR A 354 -22.59 -0.87 10.42
CA THR A 354 -21.49 -1.79 10.77
C THR A 354 -21.10 -2.66 9.59
N SER A 355 -19.80 -2.81 9.36
CA SER A 355 -19.30 -3.67 8.29
C SER A 355 -19.35 -5.16 8.62
N ASP A 356 -19.42 -5.54 9.90
CA ASP A 356 -19.53 -6.94 10.33
C ASP A 356 -20.84 -7.61 9.88
N GLU A 357 -21.94 -6.84 9.73
CA GLU A 357 -23.17 -7.35 9.09
C GLU A 357 -22.95 -7.58 7.59
N ALA A 358 -22.27 -6.64 6.94
CA ALA A 358 -22.03 -6.67 5.50
C ALA A 358 -21.26 -7.91 5.04
N ILE A 359 -20.42 -8.49 5.91
CA ILE A 359 -19.63 -9.69 5.64
C ILE A 359 -20.49 -10.92 5.34
N PHE A 360 -21.72 -10.97 5.89
CA PHE A 360 -22.61 -12.13 5.78
C PHE A 360 -23.78 -11.92 4.82
N GLY A 361 -23.97 -10.72 4.28
CA GLY A 361 -25.10 -10.48 3.38
C GLY A 361 -25.47 -9.01 3.23
N ASP A 362 -26.69 -8.76 2.79
CA ASP A 362 -27.27 -7.42 2.69
C ASP A 362 -27.31 -6.73 4.07
N SER A 363 -26.91 -5.45 4.10
CA SER A 363 -26.76 -4.68 5.34
C SER A 363 -27.09 -3.20 5.15
N TYR A 364 -27.33 -2.49 6.24
CA TYR A 364 -27.44 -1.04 6.23
C TYR A 364 -26.16 -0.38 5.71
N PHE A 365 -25.00 -0.93 6.05
CA PHE A 365 -23.70 -0.44 5.61
C PHE A 365 -23.56 -0.45 4.08
N LEU A 366 -23.79 -1.61 3.44
CA LEU A 366 -23.70 -1.73 1.98
C LEU A 366 -24.79 -0.91 1.29
N SER A 367 -26.00 -0.88 1.84
CA SER A 367 -27.10 -0.06 1.31
C SER A 367 -26.76 1.43 1.32
N PHE A 368 -26.11 1.92 2.39
CA PHE A 368 -25.62 3.29 2.48
C PHE A 368 -24.58 3.57 1.39
N ILE A 369 -23.57 2.71 1.23
CA ILE A 369 -22.51 2.91 0.22
C ILE A 369 -23.10 2.88 -1.20
N HIS A 370 -24.00 1.97 -1.52
CA HIS A 370 -24.65 1.91 -2.83
C HIS A 370 -25.42 3.18 -3.14
N ASN A 371 -26.26 3.66 -2.20
CA ASN A 371 -27.05 4.88 -2.38
C ASN A 371 -26.14 6.10 -2.56
N LEU A 372 -25.10 6.21 -1.73
CA LEU A 372 -24.09 7.28 -1.85
C LEU A 372 -23.40 7.28 -3.22
N GLN A 373 -23.00 6.11 -3.73
CA GLN A 373 -22.37 5.98 -5.04
C GLN A 373 -23.33 6.39 -6.18
N PHE A 374 -24.62 6.03 -6.09
CA PHE A 374 -25.62 6.50 -7.07
C PHE A 374 -25.78 8.02 -7.04
N GLU A 375 -25.84 8.63 -5.85
CA GLU A 375 -25.95 10.08 -5.72
C GLU A 375 -24.70 10.82 -6.22
N ILE A 376 -23.49 10.33 -5.91
CA ILE A 376 -22.25 10.91 -6.43
C ILE A 376 -22.19 10.80 -7.96
N ALA A 377 -22.58 9.66 -8.54
CA ALA A 377 -22.61 9.48 -9.98
C ALA A 377 -23.53 10.53 -10.64
N GLU A 378 -24.72 10.76 -10.09
CA GLU A 378 -25.69 11.69 -10.63
C GLU A 378 -25.31 13.15 -10.38
N LYS A 379 -24.98 13.52 -9.13
CA LYS A 379 -24.74 14.91 -8.73
C LYS A 379 -23.38 15.44 -9.19
N GLU A 380 -22.31 14.64 -9.03
CA GLU A 380 -20.94 15.10 -9.29
C GLU A 380 -20.48 14.81 -10.72
N LEU A 381 -20.91 13.69 -11.31
CA LEU A 381 -20.49 13.28 -12.66
C LEU A 381 -21.56 13.54 -13.72
N GLY A 382 -22.80 13.85 -13.34
CA GLY A 382 -23.93 14.03 -14.27
C GLY A 382 -24.35 12.73 -14.96
N GLU A 383 -24.04 11.58 -14.37
CA GLU A 383 -24.28 10.26 -14.94
C GLU A 383 -25.18 9.43 -14.00
N LYS A 384 -26.38 9.08 -14.46
CA LYS A 384 -27.23 8.14 -13.72
C LYS A 384 -26.68 6.73 -13.91
N ALA A 385 -26.12 6.15 -12.84
CA ALA A 385 -25.68 4.76 -12.86
C ALA A 385 -26.88 3.81 -12.71
N ASP A 386 -26.83 2.69 -13.43
CA ASP A 386 -27.85 1.62 -13.35
C ASP A 386 -27.54 0.66 -12.21
N ILE A 387 -26.25 0.41 -11.96
CA ILE A 387 -25.76 -0.58 -11.00
C ILE A 387 -24.57 0.03 -10.22
N SER A 388 -24.44 -0.33 -8.96
CA SER A 388 -23.35 0.09 -8.09
C SER A 388 -22.62 -1.14 -7.55
N PHE A 389 -21.28 -1.15 -7.62
CA PHE A 389 -20.43 -2.15 -7.00
C PHE A 389 -19.85 -1.60 -5.71
N ALA A 390 -20.00 -2.31 -4.60
CA ALA A 390 -19.46 -1.92 -3.31
C ALA A 390 -19.05 -3.12 -2.47
N ALA A 391 -17.95 -2.96 -1.74
CA ALA A 391 -17.44 -3.95 -0.81
C ALA A 391 -17.34 -3.38 0.61
N PRO A 392 -17.41 -4.20 1.67
CA PRO A 392 -17.04 -3.79 3.01
C PRO A 392 -15.52 -3.68 3.07
N LEU A 393 -14.99 -2.45 2.91
CA LEU A 393 -13.58 -2.16 2.76
C LEU A 393 -12.74 -2.49 4.01
N SER A 394 -13.38 -2.48 5.19
CA SER A 394 -12.85 -2.93 6.47
C SER A 394 -13.82 -3.93 7.11
N LYS A 395 -13.32 -4.90 7.86
CA LYS A 395 -14.16 -5.80 8.64
C LYS A 395 -14.72 -5.17 9.93
N ASP A 396 -14.13 -4.07 10.38
CA ASP A 396 -14.36 -3.46 11.70
C ASP A 396 -14.90 -2.02 11.63
N ALA A 397 -15.30 -1.54 10.44
CA ALA A 397 -15.85 -0.20 10.28
C ALA A 397 -17.21 -0.06 11.00
N VAL A 398 -17.33 1.01 11.78
CA VAL A 398 -18.56 1.36 12.51
C VAL A 398 -18.78 2.86 12.39
N LEU A 399 -20.02 3.25 12.01
CA LEU A 399 -20.56 4.58 12.24
C LEU A 399 -21.74 4.45 13.20
N ASP A 400 -21.60 5.05 14.37
CA ASP A 400 -22.64 5.04 15.39
C ASP A 400 -23.73 6.08 15.10
N ILE A 401 -24.87 5.94 15.77
CA ILE A 401 -25.94 6.93 15.76
C ILE A 401 -25.42 8.23 16.39
N GLY A 402 -25.73 9.37 15.79
CA GLY A 402 -25.34 10.70 16.25
C GLY A 402 -24.46 11.44 15.25
N LYS A 403 -23.60 12.31 15.76
CA LYS A 403 -22.73 13.15 14.94
C LYS A 403 -21.70 12.34 14.19
N VAL A 404 -21.52 12.66 12.92
CA VAL A 404 -20.51 12.11 12.03
C VAL A 404 -19.42 13.12 11.86
N LYS A 405 -18.16 12.69 12.03
CA LYS A 405 -16.96 13.53 11.90
C LYS A 405 -16.14 13.17 10.67
N VAL A 406 -15.22 14.05 10.28
CA VAL A 406 -14.28 13.76 9.18
C VAL A 406 -13.53 12.46 9.41
N ARG A 407 -13.07 12.18 10.64
CA ARG A 407 -12.33 10.94 10.98
C ARG A 407 -13.13 9.66 10.68
N ASP A 408 -14.45 9.72 10.79
CA ASP A 408 -15.32 8.56 10.56
C ASP A 408 -15.28 8.12 9.09
N MET A 409 -15.00 9.04 8.18
CA MET A 409 -14.85 8.73 6.76
C MET A 409 -13.57 7.95 6.47
N PHE A 410 -12.52 8.13 7.25
CA PHE A 410 -11.31 7.31 7.17
C PHE A 410 -11.52 5.89 7.71
N ASN A 411 -12.36 5.73 8.73
CA ASN A 411 -12.75 4.42 9.23
C ASN A 411 -13.66 3.69 8.23
N LEU A 412 -14.61 4.41 7.64
CA LEU A 412 -15.56 3.87 6.67
C LEU A 412 -14.89 3.51 5.34
N TYR A 413 -14.01 4.39 4.86
CA TYR A 413 -13.33 4.26 3.57
C TYR A 413 -11.81 4.54 3.70
N PRO A 414 -11.00 3.53 4.05
CA PRO A 414 -9.59 3.71 4.36
C PRO A 414 -8.69 4.01 3.14
N TYR A 415 -9.17 3.77 1.92
CA TYR A 415 -8.41 3.89 0.68
C TYR A 415 -8.67 5.21 -0.07
N GLU A 416 -7.72 5.68 -0.86
CA GLU A 416 -7.80 6.92 -1.65
C GLU A 416 -8.18 6.62 -3.11
N ASN A 417 -9.28 5.89 -3.30
CA ASN A 417 -9.76 5.54 -4.63
C ASN A 417 -10.59 6.67 -5.24
N PHE A 418 -10.40 6.90 -6.52
CA PHE A 418 -11.33 7.68 -7.33
C PHE A 418 -12.63 6.90 -7.54
N PHE A 419 -13.64 7.60 -8.00
CA PHE A 419 -14.93 7.03 -8.33
C PHE A 419 -15.17 7.09 -9.83
N TYR A 420 -15.59 5.96 -10.41
CA TYR A 420 -15.86 5.82 -11.84
C TYR A 420 -17.31 5.49 -12.11
N VAL A 421 -17.82 5.97 -13.25
CA VAL A 421 -18.96 5.38 -13.94
C VAL A 421 -18.43 4.70 -15.19
N MET A 422 -18.60 3.37 -15.29
CA MET A 422 -18.09 2.53 -16.38
C MET A 422 -19.21 1.87 -17.16
N ARG A 423 -18.95 1.48 -18.41
CA ARG A 423 -19.83 0.61 -19.21
C ARG A 423 -19.41 -0.84 -19.05
N LEU A 424 -20.34 -1.69 -18.62
CA LEU A 424 -20.15 -3.14 -18.57
C LEU A 424 -21.39 -3.83 -19.15
N THR A 425 -21.21 -4.92 -19.90
CA THR A 425 -22.33 -5.75 -20.35
C THR A 425 -22.92 -6.53 -19.17
N GLY A 426 -24.20 -6.91 -19.26
CA GLY A 426 -24.84 -7.74 -18.24
C GLY A 426 -24.10 -9.06 -18.00
N LYS A 427 -23.53 -9.65 -19.07
CA LYS A 427 -22.67 -10.84 -18.94
C LYS A 427 -21.45 -10.56 -18.06
N GLN A 428 -20.74 -9.46 -18.29
CA GLN A 428 -19.57 -9.07 -17.50
C GLN A 428 -19.95 -8.81 -16.03
N ILE A 429 -21.07 -8.16 -15.79
CA ILE A 429 -21.62 -7.92 -14.44
C ILE A 429 -21.87 -9.25 -13.73
N LYS A 430 -22.59 -10.18 -14.38
CA LYS A 430 -22.84 -11.51 -13.81
C LYS A 430 -21.55 -12.27 -13.51
N ASP A 431 -20.58 -12.22 -14.42
CA ASP A 431 -19.27 -12.88 -14.24
C ASP A 431 -18.48 -12.29 -13.06
N VAL A 432 -18.55 -10.96 -12.85
CA VAL A 432 -17.99 -10.30 -11.66
C VAL A 432 -18.68 -10.80 -10.39
N MET A 433 -20.01 -10.89 -10.39
CA MET A 433 -20.76 -11.39 -9.21
C MET A 433 -20.37 -12.84 -8.88
N GLU A 434 -20.31 -13.72 -9.87
CA GLU A 434 -19.89 -15.11 -9.68
C GLU A 434 -18.46 -15.19 -9.14
N TYR A 435 -17.53 -14.38 -9.68
CA TYR A 435 -16.15 -14.33 -9.23
C TYR A 435 -16.05 -13.86 -7.77
N SER A 436 -16.78 -12.79 -7.39
CA SER A 436 -16.83 -12.25 -6.05
C SER A 436 -17.36 -13.28 -5.05
N TYR A 437 -18.58 -13.76 -5.27
CA TYR A 437 -19.26 -14.62 -4.31
C TYR A 437 -18.66 -16.02 -4.18
N CYS A 438 -18.05 -16.56 -5.24
CA CYS A 438 -17.37 -17.86 -5.17
C CYS A 438 -16.02 -17.81 -4.46
N ARG A 439 -15.44 -16.64 -4.30
CA ARG A 439 -14.18 -16.45 -3.57
C ARG A 439 -14.41 -16.03 -2.11
N TRP A 440 -15.63 -15.53 -1.82
CA TRP A 440 -16.01 -15.12 -0.48
C TRP A 440 -16.77 -16.21 0.27
N PHE A 441 -17.86 -16.69 -0.29
CA PHE A 441 -18.62 -17.79 0.30
C PHE A 441 -18.08 -19.14 -0.13
N ASN A 442 -17.94 -20.04 0.83
CA ASN A 442 -17.56 -21.43 0.57
C ASN A 442 -18.66 -22.15 -0.23
N LEU A 443 -18.34 -23.24 -0.89
CA LEU A 443 -19.30 -24.18 -1.44
C LEU A 443 -19.80 -25.08 -0.29
N MET A 444 -21.02 -24.83 0.16
CA MET A 444 -21.61 -25.57 1.27
C MET A 444 -22.36 -26.80 0.78
N THR A 445 -21.84 -27.98 1.06
CA THR A 445 -22.51 -29.27 0.80
C THR A 445 -23.34 -29.75 1.98
N ASN A 446 -23.05 -29.20 3.16
CA ASN A 446 -23.66 -29.53 4.43
C ASN A 446 -23.86 -28.25 5.25
N ILE A 447 -24.93 -28.20 6.09
CA ILE A 447 -25.20 -27.07 6.98
C ILE A 447 -24.08 -26.81 8.01
N ASN A 448 -23.23 -27.81 8.29
CA ASN A 448 -22.09 -27.70 9.20
C ASN A 448 -20.82 -27.17 8.51
N ASP A 449 -20.82 -26.98 7.21
CA ASP A 449 -19.69 -26.37 6.50
C ASP A 449 -19.56 -24.88 6.86
N HIS A 450 -18.32 -24.35 6.83
CA HIS A 450 -18.11 -22.90 6.96
C HIS A 450 -18.82 -22.17 5.82
N LEU A 451 -19.46 -21.06 6.13
CA LEU A 451 -20.08 -20.18 5.15
C LEU A 451 -19.01 -19.34 4.42
N ILE A 452 -18.06 -18.81 5.19
CA ILE A 452 -16.95 -18.02 4.66
C ILE A 452 -15.83 -18.96 4.20
N TYR A 453 -15.18 -18.59 3.10
CA TYR A 453 -14.06 -19.36 2.57
C TYR A 453 -12.77 -18.97 3.30
N PHE A 454 -12.41 -19.72 4.33
CA PHE A 454 -11.17 -19.54 5.08
C PHE A 454 -9.98 -20.19 4.39
N LYS A 455 -8.79 -19.58 4.56
CA LYS A 455 -7.51 -20.20 4.18
C LYS A 455 -7.20 -21.40 5.07
N LYS A 456 -6.55 -22.42 4.46
CA LYS A 456 -6.14 -23.63 5.15
C LYS A 456 -4.66 -23.89 4.92
N ASP A 457 -4.00 -24.46 5.93
CA ASP A 457 -2.64 -24.98 5.81
C ASP A 457 -2.60 -26.28 4.99
N ALA A 458 -1.41 -26.83 4.77
CA ALA A 458 -1.21 -28.10 4.05
C ALA A 458 -1.88 -29.31 4.72
N ASN A 459 -2.23 -29.21 6.01
CA ASN A 459 -2.91 -30.26 6.78
C ASN A 459 -4.44 -30.07 6.79
N GLY A 460 -4.94 -29.00 6.18
CA GLY A 460 -6.37 -28.67 6.13
C GLY A 460 -6.88 -27.87 7.35
N ASN A 461 -6.01 -27.42 8.26
CA ASN A 461 -6.37 -26.59 9.39
C ASN A 461 -6.54 -25.12 8.95
N LEU A 462 -7.46 -24.40 9.60
CA LEU A 462 -7.63 -22.97 9.38
C LEU A 462 -6.39 -22.20 9.85
N ILE A 463 -5.95 -21.22 9.07
CA ILE A 463 -4.79 -20.37 9.39
C ILE A 463 -5.24 -19.22 10.28
N PHE A 464 -4.71 -19.18 11.52
CA PHE A 464 -4.94 -18.09 12.44
C PHE A 464 -3.90 -16.98 12.23
N ASN A 465 -4.38 -15.74 12.10
CA ASN A 465 -3.54 -14.57 11.92
C ASN A 465 -3.43 -13.80 13.25
N ASN A 466 -2.28 -13.92 13.89
CA ASN A 466 -2.01 -13.25 15.18
C ASN A 466 -2.08 -11.72 15.09
N ARG A 467 -1.79 -11.14 13.92
CA ARG A 467 -1.80 -9.69 13.71
C ARG A 467 -3.20 -9.11 13.80
N TYR A 468 -4.18 -9.83 13.25
CA TYR A 468 -5.57 -9.38 13.20
C TYR A 468 -6.45 -10.10 14.22
N ASN A 469 -5.85 -10.92 15.06
CA ASN A 469 -6.54 -11.78 16.05
C ASN A 469 -7.79 -12.46 15.45
N SER A 470 -7.63 -13.06 14.28
CA SER A 470 -8.74 -13.70 13.54
C SER A 470 -8.22 -14.75 12.58
N TYR A 471 -9.07 -15.63 12.08
CA TYR A 471 -8.70 -16.57 11.03
C TYR A 471 -8.68 -15.89 9.66
N ASP A 472 -7.69 -16.27 8.82
CA ASP A 472 -7.53 -15.72 7.47
C ASP A 472 -8.61 -16.24 6.52
N THR A 473 -9.25 -15.32 5.81
CA THR A 473 -10.17 -15.64 4.70
C THR A 473 -9.41 -15.83 3.39
N LEU A 474 -9.97 -16.58 2.43
CA LEU A 474 -9.37 -16.81 1.11
C LEU A 474 -9.07 -15.50 0.39
N THR A 475 -9.97 -14.53 0.49
CA THR A 475 -9.82 -13.19 -0.06
C THR A 475 -10.11 -12.14 1.01
N GLN A 476 -9.59 -10.94 0.84
CA GLN A 476 -9.84 -9.83 1.76
C GLN A 476 -11.26 -9.28 1.60
N THR A 477 -11.80 -8.62 2.64
CA THR A 477 -13.15 -8.04 2.62
C THR A 477 -13.36 -7.03 1.51
N TYR A 478 -12.34 -6.23 1.19
CA TYR A 478 -12.39 -5.26 0.08
C TYR A 478 -12.46 -5.90 -1.32
N ASN A 479 -12.32 -7.23 -1.40
CA ASN A 479 -12.53 -8.02 -2.62
C ASN A 479 -13.85 -8.82 -2.61
N TYR A 480 -14.76 -8.49 -1.71
CA TYR A 480 -16.11 -9.06 -1.63
C TYR A 480 -17.13 -8.02 -2.10
N GLU A 481 -17.37 -7.97 -3.40
CA GLU A 481 -18.30 -7.02 -4.02
C GLU A 481 -19.74 -7.49 -3.92
N SER A 482 -20.62 -6.56 -3.55
CA SER A 482 -22.08 -6.66 -3.68
C SER A 482 -22.59 -5.65 -4.72
N MET A 483 -23.85 -5.80 -5.15
CA MET A 483 -24.44 -4.96 -6.21
C MET A 483 -25.72 -4.27 -5.72
N GLY A 484 -25.71 -2.92 -5.83
CA GLY A 484 -26.93 -2.11 -5.80
C GLY A 484 -27.50 -2.01 -7.22
N GLY A 485 -28.81 -1.75 -7.34
CA GLY A 485 -29.48 -1.63 -8.64
C GLY A 485 -29.98 -2.93 -9.24
N LEU A 486 -29.72 -4.07 -8.60
CA LEU A 486 -30.17 -5.42 -9.00
C LEU A 486 -30.92 -6.10 -7.87
N ASN A 487 -31.92 -6.94 -8.20
CA ASN A 487 -32.51 -7.92 -7.31
C ASN A 487 -31.95 -9.31 -7.63
N TYR A 488 -31.33 -10.00 -6.65
CA TYR A 488 -30.65 -11.26 -6.91
C TYR A 488 -30.57 -12.19 -5.69
N ILE A 489 -30.20 -13.43 -5.94
CA ILE A 489 -30.02 -14.49 -4.95
C ILE A 489 -28.62 -15.10 -5.12
N VAL A 490 -27.96 -15.39 -4.00
CA VAL A 490 -26.70 -16.14 -3.95
C VAL A 490 -26.94 -17.49 -3.28
N ASP A 491 -26.86 -18.59 -4.05
CA ASP A 491 -27.01 -19.94 -3.53
C ASP A 491 -25.65 -20.56 -3.19
N VAL A 492 -25.35 -20.68 -1.90
CA VAL A 492 -24.06 -21.20 -1.42
C VAL A 492 -23.83 -22.69 -1.70
N ARG A 493 -24.86 -23.41 -2.13
CA ARG A 493 -24.78 -24.83 -2.54
C ARG A 493 -24.33 -24.99 -3.99
N LYS A 494 -24.25 -23.88 -4.74
CA LYS A 494 -23.87 -23.86 -6.16
C LYS A 494 -22.44 -23.43 -6.37
N GLY A 495 -21.81 -23.99 -7.38
CA GLY A 495 -20.47 -23.61 -7.82
C GLY A 495 -20.43 -22.37 -8.69
N TYR A 496 -19.23 -22.07 -9.18
CA TYR A 496 -18.98 -20.94 -10.10
C TYR A 496 -19.82 -21.05 -11.38
N GLY A 497 -20.45 -19.96 -11.76
CA GLY A 497 -21.32 -19.83 -12.94
C GLY A 497 -22.80 -20.10 -12.67
N GLU A 498 -23.15 -20.75 -11.55
CA GLU A 498 -24.52 -21.09 -11.15
C GLU A 498 -24.93 -20.53 -9.78
N ARG A 499 -23.99 -19.88 -9.07
CA ARG A 499 -24.19 -19.40 -7.69
C ARG A 499 -25.11 -18.19 -7.62
N VAL A 500 -25.00 -17.29 -8.59
CA VAL A 500 -25.76 -16.05 -8.64
C VAL A 500 -26.95 -16.17 -9.57
N ASN A 501 -28.14 -15.91 -9.05
CA ASN A 501 -29.35 -15.78 -9.86
C ASN A 501 -29.86 -14.34 -9.81
N ILE A 502 -29.70 -13.58 -10.89
CA ILE A 502 -30.23 -12.23 -11.05
C ILE A 502 -31.71 -12.35 -11.44
N ILE A 503 -32.58 -11.73 -10.65
CA ILE A 503 -34.04 -11.80 -10.79
C ILE A 503 -34.51 -10.68 -11.71
N SER A 504 -34.08 -9.44 -11.45
CA SER A 504 -34.50 -8.22 -12.17
C SER A 504 -33.54 -7.07 -11.86
N MET A 505 -33.69 -5.96 -12.54
CA MET A 505 -33.24 -4.66 -12.07
C MET A 505 -34.03 -4.24 -10.83
N SER A 506 -33.55 -3.28 -10.05
CA SER A 506 -34.25 -2.80 -8.85
C SER A 506 -35.59 -2.12 -9.13
N ASP A 507 -35.76 -1.56 -10.34
CA ASP A 507 -37.02 -0.97 -10.79
C ASP A 507 -38.03 -2.01 -11.31
N GLY A 508 -37.70 -3.30 -11.26
CA GLY A 508 -38.53 -4.40 -11.70
C GLY A 508 -38.40 -4.75 -13.19
N SER A 509 -37.61 -4.01 -13.97
CA SER A 509 -37.33 -4.36 -15.36
C SER A 509 -36.42 -5.58 -15.50
N ASP A 510 -36.46 -6.23 -16.67
CA ASP A 510 -35.65 -7.41 -16.95
C ASP A 510 -34.15 -7.04 -17.03
N PHE A 511 -33.32 -7.91 -16.47
CA PHE A 511 -31.87 -7.84 -16.65
C PHE A 511 -31.45 -8.63 -17.91
N ASP A 512 -30.77 -7.95 -18.84
CA ASP A 512 -30.31 -8.55 -20.11
C ASP A 512 -28.79 -8.71 -20.11
N LEU A 513 -28.32 -9.94 -20.30
CA LEU A 513 -26.88 -10.27 -20.35
C LEU A 513 -26.13 -9.57 -21.48
N ASN A 514 -26.82 -9.19 -22.56
CA ASN A 514 -26.20 -8.58 -23.74
C ASN A 514 -26.27 -7.03 -23.75
N LYS A 515 -27.08 -6.45 -22.85
CA LYS A 515 -27.21 -5.00 -22.72
C LYS A 515 -26.00 -4.43 -21.98
N GLU A 516 -25.57 -3.23 -22.35
CA GLU A 516 -24.63 -2.42 -21.58
C GLU A 516 -25.33 -1.64 -20.48
N TYR A 517 -24.72 -1.61 -19.30
CA TYR A 517 -25.17 -0.87 -18.13
C TYR A 517 -24.09 0.10 -17.67
N LYS A 518 -24.49 1.22 -17.09
CA LYS A 518 -23.63 2.17 -16.41
C LYS A 518 -23.41 1.68 -14.97
N VAL A 519 -22.16 1.40 -14.64
CA VAL A 519 -21.78 0.84 -13.34
C VAL A 519 -20.98 1.85 -12.55
N ALA A 520 -21.46 2.18 -11.36
CA ALA A 520 -20.77 2.98 -10.36
C ALA A 520 -19.77 2.08 -9.60
N ILE A 521 -18.49 2.46 -9.57
CA ILE A 521 -17.41 1.59 -9.09
C ILE A 521 -16.20 2.42 -8.65
N ASN A 522 -15.42 1.93 -7.67
CA ASN A 522 -14.17 2.60 -7.31
C ASN A 522 -13.04 2.31 -8.33
N SER A 523 -12.05 3.21 -8.37
CA SER A 523 -10.95 3.13 -9.34
C SER A 523 -10.07 1.89 -9.17
N TYR A 524 -9.83 1.41 -7.96
CA TYR A 524 -9.08 0.17 -7.74
C TYR A 524 -9.73 -1.00 -8.49
N ARG A 525 -11.05 -1.17 -8.34
CA ARG A 525 -11.79 -2.21 -9.06
C ARG A 525 -11.85 -1.92 -10.55
N GLY A 526 -12.12 -0.68 -10.92
CA GLY A 526 -12.21 -0.23 -12.31
C GLY A 526 -10.92 -0.39 -13.11
N SER A 527 -9.77 -0.33 -12.45
CA SER A 527 -8.44 -0.54 -13.07
C SER A 527 -7.98 -2.01 -13.09
N GLY A 528 -8.80 -2.94 -12.58
CA GLY A 528 -8.51 -4.38 -12.61
C GLY A 528 -8.11 -4.98 -11.27
N GLY A 529 -8.00 -4.18 -10.21
CA GLY A 529 -7.65 -4.64 -8.87
C GLY A 529 -8.54 -5.76 -8.35
N GLY A 530 -7.95 -6.73 -7.63
CA GLY A 530 -8.63 -7.91 -7.10
C GLY A 530 -9.13 -8.91 -8.14
N GLY A 531 -8.87 -8.68 -9.45
CA GLY A 531 -9.14 -9.65 -10.52
C GLY A 531 -10.60 -9.76 -10.99
N HIS A 532 -11.53 -8.99 -10.44
CA HIS A 532 -12.97 -9.10 -10.78
C HIS A 532 -13.25 -8.81 -12.24
N LEU A 533 -12.69 -7.73 -12.78
CA LEU A 533 -12.86 -7.36 -14.19
C LEU A 533 -11.95 -8.19 -15.11
N THR A 534 -10.72 -8.49 -14.68
CA THR A 534 -9.76 -9.22 -15.51
C THR A 534 -9.99 -10.74 -15.49
N GLN A 535 -10.00 -11.35 -14.30
CA GLN A 535 -10.16 -12.80 -14.15
C GLN A 535 -11.63 -13.22 -14.13
N GLY A 536 -12.51 -12.42 -13.53
CA GLY A 536 -13.96 -12.65 -13.52
C GLY A 536 -14.58 -12.37 -14.88
N ALA A 537 -14.68 -11.12 -15.27
CA ALA A 537 -15.35 -10.68 -16.51
C ALA A 537 -14.50 -10.86 -17.79
N LYS A 538 -13.25 -11.33 -17.68
CA LYS A 538 -12.34 -11.56 -18.82
C LYS A 538 -12.05 -10.30 -19.66
N ILE A 539 -12.07 -9.14 -19.05
CA ILE A 539 -11.71 -7.89 -19.71
C ILE A 539 -10.18 -7.80 -19.75
N ASP A 540 -9.64 -7.45 -20.91
CA ASP A 540 -8.21 -7.26 -21.08
C ASP A 540 -7.70 -6.12 -20.18
N LEU A 541 -6.58 -6.34 -19.49
CA LEU A 541 -6.01 -5.38 -18.57
C LEU A 541 -5.68 -4.05 -19.25
N LYS A 542 -5.18 -4.08 -20.48
CA LYS A 542 -4.86 -2.88 -21.25
C LYS A 542 -6.09 -2.00 -21.53
N THR A 543 -7.26 -2.62 -21.78
CA THR A 543 -8.54 -1.93 -21.92
C THR A 543 -8.91 -1.16 -20.66
N LEU A 544 -8.68 -1.75 -19.48
CA LEU A 544 -8.92 -1.10 -18.19
C LEU A 544 -7.90 0.02 -17.90
N GLN A 545 -6.63 -0.22 -18.18
CA GLN A 545 -5.55 0.78 -18.00
C GLN A 545 -5.73 1.99 -18.93
N ASN A 546 -6.20 1.79 -20.16
CA ASN A 546 -6.53 2.88 -21.09
C ASN A 546 -7.81 3.62 -20.68
N MET A 547 -8.55 3.14 -19.67
CA MET A 547 -9.85 3.67 -19.27
C MET A 547 -10.92 3.63 -20.39
N ASP A 548 -10.79 2.69 -21.35
CA ASP A 548 -11.66 2.62 -22.54
C ASP A 548 -13.15 2.40 -22.17
N LEU A 549 -13.43 1.80 -21.01
CA LEU A 549 -14.77 1.56 -20.50
C LEU A 549 -15.27 2.64 -19.53
N VAL A 550 -14.42 3.59 -19.10
CA VAL A 550 -14.78 4.64 -18.17
C VAL A 550 -15.53 5.75 -18.91
N ILE A 551 -16.75 6.03 -18.48
CA ILE A 551 -17.58 7.12 -19.03
C ILE A 551 -17.17 8.43 -18.34
N LYS A 552 -17.06 8.40 -17.02
CA LYS A 552 -16.68 9.54 -16.18
C LYS A 552 -15.85 9.07 -14.98
N SER A 553 -14.96 9.94 -14.53
CA SER A 553 -14.15 9.78 -13.31
C SER A 553 -14.25 11.05 -12.47
N THR A 554 -14.22 10.90 -11.17
CA THR A 554 -14.02 12.04 -10.26
C THR A 554 -12.59 12.57 -10.36
N ASP A 555 -12.38 13.82 -9.94
CA ASP A 555 -11.06 14.48 -9.85
C ASP A 555 -10.46 14.42 -8.44
N LYS A 556 -11.23 13.95 -7.46
CA LYS A 556 -10.84 13.69 -6.08
C LYS A 556 -11.18 12.25 -5.72
N ASP A 557 -10.60 11.78 -4.63
CA ASP A 557 -10.92 10.47 -4.08
C ASP A 557 -12.37 10.39 -3.54
N LEU A 558 -12.88 9.19 -3.40
CA LEU A 558 -14.26 8.96 -2.97
C LEU A 558 -14.53 9.49 -1.55
N ARG A 559 -13.52 9.47 -0.65
CA ARG A 559 -13.64 10.00 0.71
C ARG A 559 -13.92 11.50 0.71
N PHE A 560 -13.30 12.27 -0.19
CA PHE A 560 -13.60 13.69 -0.37
C PHE A 560 -15.08 13.91 -0.68
N TYR A 561 -15.65 13.12 -1.62
CA TYR A 561 -17.06 13.23 -1.98
C TYR A 561 -18.01 12.73 -0.89
N MET A 562 -17.59 11.76 -0.09
CA MET A 562 -18.34 11.31 1.10
C MET A 562 -18.44 12.44 2.14
N ILE A 563 -17.32 13.10 2.45
CA ILE A 563 -17.29 14.27 3.36
C ILE A 563 -18.21 15.35 2.82
N LYS A 564 -18.06 15.73 1.54
CA LYS A 564 -18.90 16.73 0.88
C LYS A 564 -20.37 16.35 0.95
N TRP A 565 -20.71 15.09 0.66
CA TRP A 565 -22.10 14.62 0.70
C TRP A 565 -22.71 14.77 2.08
N PHE A 566 -22.00 14.40 3.16
CA PHE A 566 -22.47 14.61 4.52
C PHE A 566 -22.68 16.08 4.85
N GLU A 567 -21.77 16.97 4.45
CA GLU A 567 -21.85 18.43 4.67
C GLU A 567 -23.04 19.09 3.96
N GLU A 568 -23.50 18.50 2.86
CA GLU A 568 -24.66 18.98 2.11
C GLU A 568 -26.01 18.55 2.71
N GLN A 569 -26.00 17.60 3.67
CA GLN A 569 -27.24 17.16 4.32
C GLN A 569 -27.70 18.20 5.36
N THR A 570 -28.95 18.62 5.24
CA THR A 570 -29.56 19.60 6.17
C THR A 570 -30.25 18.95 7.38
N ASN A 571 -30.52 17.65 7.29
CA ASN A 571 -31.19 16.85 8.31
C ASN A 571 -30.34 15.65 8.69
N SER A 572 -30.62 15.05 9.85
CA SER A 572 -30.06 13.76 10.22
C SER A 572 -30.49 12.66 9.24
N ILE A 573 -29.55 11.77 8.90
CA ILE A 573 -29.68 10.75 7.87
C ILE A 573 -30.22 9.47 8.46
N THR A 574 -31.32 8.98 7.92
CA THR A 574 -31.83 7.62 8.19
C THR A 574 -31.53 6.74 6.98
N VAL A 575 -30.75 5.70 7.19
CA VAL A 575 -30.42 4.74 6.13
C VAL A 575 -31.48 3.63 6.12
N GLU A 576 -32.04 3.36 4.96
CA GLU A 576 -32.93 2.23 4.73
C GLU A 576 -32.16 1.10 4.04
N LYS A 577 -32.49 -0.14 4.41
CA LYS A 577 -31.91 -1.33 3.79
C LYS A 577 -32.49 -1.53 2.40
N LEU A 578 -31.65 -1.78 1.41
CA LEU A 578 -32.10 -2.04 0.03
C LEU A 578 -32.91 -3.33 -0.08
N ASN A 579 -32.61 -4.34 0.75
CA ASN A 579 -33.24 -5.66 0.73
C ASN A 579 -33.29 -6.29 -0.68
N ASN A 580 -32.30 -5.97 -1.48
CA ASN A 580 -32.23 -6.29 -2.90
C ASN A 580 -31.58 -7.63 -3.20
N TRP A 581 -30.97 -8.27 -2.18
CA TRP A 581 -30.39 -9.59 -2.37
C TRP A 581 -30.37 -10.42 -1.08
N LYS A 582 -30.19 -11.74 -1.24
CA LYS A 582 -30.08 -12.66 -0.11
C LYS A 582 -29.23 -13.88 -0.43
N VAL A 583 -28.61 -14.43 0.61
CA VAL A 583 -27.93 -15.73 0.58
C VAL A 583 -28.94 -16.84 0.90
N ILE A 584 -28.93 -17.91 0.15
CA ILE A 584 -29.78 -19.09 0.38
C ILE A 584 -28.93 -20.38 0.44
N PRO A 585 -29.40 -21.45 1.14
CA PRO A 585 -30.61 -21.48 2.02
C PRO A 585 -30.43 -20.64 3.30
N GLU A 586 -31.51 -20.09 3.83
CA GLU A 586 -31.48 -19.23 5.03
C GLU A 586 -30.97 -19.95 6.29
N ASP A 587 -31.28 -21.24 6.44
CA ASP A 587 -30.77 -22.07 7.52
C ASP A 587 -29.25 -22.30 7.43
N TYR A 588 -28.69 -22.46 6.21
CA TYR A 588 -27.23 -22.52 5.97
C TYR A 588 -26.56 -21.20 6.30
N LEU A 589 -27.14 -20.07 5.86
CA LEU A 589 -26.66 -18.74 6.19
C LEU A 589 -26.62 -18.54 7.73
N LYS A 590 -27.71 -18.85 8.43
CA LYS A 590 -27.81 -18.68 9.88
C LYS A 590 -26.77 -19.51 10.62
N ALA A 591 -26.70 -20.81 10.34
CA ALA A 591 -25.75 -21.72 10.98
C ALA A 591 -24.29 -21.37 10.68
N GLY A 592 -24.00 -21.01 9.42
CA GLY A 592 -22.67 -20.60 8.99
C GLY A 592 -22.23 -19.28 9.64
N ARG A 593 -23.14 -18.28 9.69
CA ARG A 593 -22.88 -16.99 10.35
C ARG A 593 -22.55 -17.16 11.83
N GLU A 594 -23.36 -17.92 12.59
CA GLU A 594 -23.13 -18.16 14.02
C GLU A 594 -21.77 -18.81 14.31
N ARG A 595 -21.30 -19.69 13.42
CA ARG A 595 -20.00 -20.36 13.50
C ARG A 595 -18.86 -19.44 13.13
N ASP A 596 -18.97 -18.80 11.97
CA ASP A 596 -17.86 -18.10 11.34
C ASP A 596 -17.64 -16.71 11.93
N TYR A 597 -18.69 -16.09 12.50
CA TYR A 597 -18.57 -14.83 13.23
C TYR A 597 -17.54 -14.92 14.36
N LYS A 598 -17.55 -16.01 15.13
CA LYS A 598 -16.61 -16.25 16.23
C LYS A 598 -15.15 -16.44 15.75
N LEU A 599 -14.97 -16.88 14.51
CA LEU A 599 -13.63 -17.04 13.92
C LEU A 599 -13.08 -15.71 13.37
N LEU A 600 -13.98 -14.85 12.88
CA LEU A 600 -13.62 -13.53 12.35
C LEU A 600 -13.50 -12.47 13.46
N TYR A 601 -14.26 -12.63 14.56
CA TYR A 601 -14.38 -11.68 15.67
C TYR A 601 -14.30 -12.40 17.02
N PRO A 602 -13.16 -12.98 17.38
CA PRO A 602 -13.05 -13.77 18.61
C PRO A 602 -13.24 -12.94 19.89
N ASP A 603 -13.05 -11.61 19.81
CA ASP A 603 -13.18 -10.69 20.94
C ASP A 603 -14.58 -10.02 21.07
N LYS A 604 -15.52 -10.31 20.14
CA LYS A 604 -16.90 -9.74 20.13
C LYS A 604 -17.95 -10.69 20.66
#